data_7c631b62759f028e17f4dc29964028fd
#
_entry.id   7c631b62759f028e17f4dc29964028fd
#
_cell.length_a   1.000
_cell.length_b   1.000
_cell.length_c   1.000
_cell.angle_alpha   90.00
_cell.angle_beta   90.00
_cell.angle_gamma   90.00
#
_symmetry.space_group_name_H-M   'P 1'
#
loop_
_entity.id
_entity.type
_entity.pdbx_description
1 polymer ?
#
loop_
_entity_poly.entity_id
_entity_poly.type
_entity_poly.pdbx_seq_one_letter_code
_entity_poly.pdbx_strand_id
1 'polypeptide(L)'
;MKTVFSGIQPTGKVHLGNFLGAIKNWVHLSEQDNKNFFCVVDLHSITTHPDPLDLKSNIGNTLKLLIAAGINLENSIIYAQSKVPQHAYLSWILSSFSQVGELQRMTQYKEKADTLGSHAGIFTYPVLMASDILIHKANEVPVGDDQTQHLELTRNIAERFNNNYGEIFPLPIKSSGKSGARLMSLKHPDKKMSKSSDDINGTIYFDDDKDTIMKKFKSSVTDSSENIQYDLIEKKGISNLIDIYASINDVSHEEVEKTFKNSQYGEFKMAVGESVSEYLTPINLKFIELEKENISEIINRNLQEAQSLSLIHISEPTRQQGI
;
A
#
# COMPACT_ATOMS: atom_id res chain seq x y z
N MET A 1 6.37 -1.08 -22.60
CA MET A 1 5.89 -0.40 -21.37
C MET A 1 5.05 -1.40 -20.59
N LYS A 2 5.33 -1.62 -19.32
CA LYS A 2 4.58 -2.51 -18.44
C LYS A 2 3.42 -1.74 -17.79
N THR A 3 2.32 -2.44 -17.52
CA THR A 3 1.22 -1.90 -16.72
C THR A 3 1.32 -2.43 -15.30
N VAL A 4 1.36 -1.52 -14.33
CA VAL A 4 1.47 -1.81 -12.91
C VAL A 4 0.18 -1.37 -12.21
N PHE A 5 -0.38 -2.21 -11.37
CA PHE A 5 -1.51 -1.85 -10.49
C PHE A 5 -1.13 -2.03 -9.03
N SER A 6 -1.47 -1.07 -8.20
CA SER A 6 -1.39 -1.23 -6.75
C SER A 6 -2.49 -0.45 -6.04
N GLY A 7 -2.95 -0.97 -4.90
CA GLY A 7 -4.03 -0.38 -4.11
C GLY A 7 -3.63 -0.08 -2.68
N ILE A 8 -4.13 1.03 -2.14
CA ILE A 8 -4.01 1.39 -0.73
C ILE A 8 -5.39 1.67 -0.13
N GLN A 9 -5.66 1.09 1.03
CA GLN A 9 -6.91 1.38 1.75
C GLN A 9 -6.83 2.74 2.46
N PRO A 10 -7.85 3.60 2.33
CA PRO A 10 -7.93 4.89 3.01
C PRO A 10 -8.35 4.71 4.48
N THR A 11 -7.57 3.98 5.26
CA THR A 11 -7.89 3.66 6.66
C THR A 11 -7.07 4.52 7.62
N GLY A 12 -7.69 5.53 8.22
CA GLY A 12 -7.09 6.38 9.27
C GLY A 12 -5.81 7.11 8.83
N LYS A 13 -5.07 7.63 9.80
CA LYS A 13 -3.81 8.34 9.54
C LYS A 13 -2.74 7.42 8.96
N VAL A 14 -2.04 7.88 7.93
CA VAL A 14 -0.91 7.14 7.34
C VAL A 14 0.27 7.19 8.31
N HIS A 15 0.90 6.05 8.56
CA HIS A 15 2.09 5.94 9.39
C HIS A 15 3.33 5.57 8.55
N LEU A 16 4.51 5.75 9.13
CA LEU A 16 5.79 5.50 8.46
C LEU A 16 5.88 4.11 7.81
N GLY A 17 5.30 3.08 8.45
CA GLY A 17 5.27 1.73 7.88
C GLY A 17 4.44 1.61 6.61
N ASN A 18 3.33 2.36 6.46
CA ASN A 18 2.60 2.44 5.20
C ASN A 18 3.40 3.21 4.14
N PHE A 19 4.06 4.28 4.59
CA PHE A 19 4.83 5.14 3.70
C PHE A 19 6.01 4.38 3.08
N LEU A 20 6.88 3.80 3.89
CA LEU A 20 8.04 3.04 3.43
C LEU A 20 7.66 1.69 2.79
N GLY A 21 6.55 1.10 3.26
CA GLY A 21 6.06 -0.18 2.76
C GLY A 21 5.40 -0.12 1.37
N ALA A 22 4.77 1.00 1.03
CA ALA A 22 4.02 1.14 -0.22
C ALA A 22 4.33 2.44 -0.96
N ILE A 23 4.11 3.61 -0.34
CA ILE A 23 4.11 4.90 -1.05
C ILE A 23 5.50 5.22 -1.63
N LYS A 24 6.58 5.00 -0.89
CA LYS A 24 7.96 5.21 -1.38
C LYS A 24 8.24 4.35 -2.63
N ASN A 25 7.80 3.09 -2.62
CA ASN A 25 7.95 2.22 -3.79
C ASN A 25 7.11 2.72 -4.99
N TRP A 26 5.92 3.27 -4.74
CA TRP A 26 5.09 3.85 -5.80
C TRP A 26 5.72 5.08 -6.44
N VAL A 27 6.35 5.94 -5.64
CA VAL A 27 7.14 7.07 -6.16
C VAL A 27 8.25 6.54 -7.08
N HIS A 28 9.01 5.54 -6.62
CA HIS A 28 10.05 4.93 -7.45
C HIS A 28 9.51 4.30 -8.74
N LEU A 29 8.39 3.57 -8.69
CA LEU A 29 7.74 3.00 -9.88
C LEU A 29 7.25 4.07 -10.84
N SER A 30 6.80 5.22 -10.32
CA SER A 30 6.32 6.33 -11.15
C SER A 30 7.42 7.04 -11.95
N GLU A 31 8.68 6.88 -11.57
CA GLU A 31 9.85 7.40 -12.30
C GLU A 31 10.32 6.45 -13.41
N GLN A 32 9.79 5.22 -13.47
CA GLN A 32 10.15 4.23 -14.47
C GLN A 32 9.25 4.35 -15.71
N ASP A 33 9.68 3.75 -16.84
CA ASP A 33 8.87 3.64 -18.07
C ASP A 33 7.78 2.56 -17.92
N ASN A 34 6.85 2.81 -16.98
CA ASN A 34 5.68 2.00 -16.70
C ASN A 34 4.42 2.85 -16.87
N LYS A 35 3.29 2.20 -17.15
CA LYS A 35 1.98 2.79 -16.92
C LYS A 35 1.46 2.33 -15.55
N ASN A 36 1.37 3.25 -14.59
CA ASN A 36 1.01 2.92 -13.23
C ASN A 36 -0.43 3.32 -12.92
N PHE A 37 -1.17 2.43 -12.24
CA PHE A 37 -2.49 2.68 -11.67
C PHE A 37 -2.40 2.52 -10.16
N PHE A 38 -2.44 3.65 -9.44
CA PHE A 38 -2.42 3.68 -7.98
C PHE A 38 -3.81 4.04 -7.46
N CYS A 39 -4.47 3.04 -6.92
CA CYS A 39 -5.88 3.10 -6.55
C CYS A 39 -6.05 3.25 -5.04
N VAL A 40 -6.83 4.24 -4.60
CA VAL A 40 -7.35 4.31 -3.24
C VAL A 40 -8.56 3.39 -3.17
N VAL A 41 -8.40 2.20 -2.58
CA VAL A 41 -9.38 1.10 -2.63
C VAL A 41 -10.43 1.23 -1.52
N ASP A 42 -11.28 2.23 -1.66
CA ASP A 42 -12.31 2.60 -0.69
C ASP A 42 -13.46 1.58 -0.60
N LEU A 43 -13.80 0.86 -1.68
CA LEU A 43 -14.78 -0.21 -1.63
C LEU A 43 -14.30 -1.39 -0.76
N HIS A 44 -12.99 -1.70 -0.76
CA HIS A 44 -12.45 -2.68 0.17
C HIS A 44 -12.56 -2.24 1.62
N SER A 45 -12.45 -0.95 1.89
CA SER A 45 -12.57 -0.40 3.25
C SER A 45 -13.98 -0.53 3.82
N ILE A 46 -15.02 -0.55 2.98
CA ILE A 46 -16.41 -0.73 3.42
C ILE A 46 -16.62 -2.05 4.16
N THR A 47 -15.78 -3.07 3.91
CA THR A 47 -15.87 -4.36 4.61
C THR A 47 -15.66 -4.27 6.12
N THR A 48 -15.09 -3.18 6.63
CA THR A 48 -14.91 -2.91 8.06
C THR A 48 -15.94 -1.94 8.63
N HIS A 49 -16.94 -1.54 7.86
CA HIS A 49 -18.01 -0.61 8.23
C HIS A 49 -17.49 0.70 8.86
N PRO A 50 -16.57 1.43 8.21
CA PRO A 50 -16.03 2.68 8.75
C PRO A 50 -17.10 3.77 8.82
N ASP A 51 -16.88 4.78 9.67
CA ASP A 51 -17.72 5.98 9.64
C ASP A 51 -17.65 6.64 8.24
N PRO A 52 -18.78 7.03 7.65
CA PRO A 52 -18.81 7.59 6.29
C PRO A 52 -18.06 8.92 6.13
N LEU A 53 -18.05 9.77 7.17
CA LEU A 53 -17.34 11.06 7.12
C LEU A 53 -15.83 10.84 7.20
N ASP A 54 -15.41 9.93 8.08
CA ASP A 54 -14.01 9.53 8.19
C ASP A 54 -13.52 8.88 6.89
N LEU A 55 -14.29 7.98 6.30
CA LEU A 55 -13.93 7.36 5.03
C LEU A 55 -13.76 8.39 3.92
N LYS A 56 -14.71 9.33 3.79
CA LYS A 56 -14.64 10.41 2.81
C LYS A 56 -13.40 11.30 2.99
N SER A 57 -13.12 11.69 4.24
CA SER A 57 -11.93 12.47 4.59
C SER A 57 -10.65 11.71 4.27
N ASN A 58 -10.57 10.45 4.66
CA ASN A 58 -9.40 9.59 4.45
C ASN A 58 -9.11 9.34 2.97
N ILE A 59 -10.13 9.19 2.11
CA ILE A 59 -9.94 9.09 0.65
C ILE A 59 -9.26 10.35 0.13
N GLY A 60 -9.79 11.54 0.45
CA GLY A 60 -9.22 12.81 0.01
C GLY A 60 -7.79 13.02 0.51
N ASN A 61 -7.54 12.73 1.78
CA ASN A 61 -6.21 12.85 2.39
C ASN A 61 -5.21 11.86 1.79
N THR A 62 -5.63 10.63 1.47
CA THR A 62 -4.76 9.64 0.83
C THR A 62 -4.38 10.11 -0.59
N LEU A 63 -5.33 10.60 -1.39
CA LEU A 63 -5.03 11.13 -2.73
C LEU A 63 -4.08 12.34 -2.66
N LYS A 64 -4.31 13.28 -1.74
CA LYS A 64 -3.39 14.41 -1.50
C LYS A 64 -1.99 13.95 -1.12
N LEU A 65 -1.91 12.96 -0.22
CA LEU A 65 -0.62 12.42 0.22
C LEU A 65 0.17 11.78 -0.92
N LEU A 66 -0.49 11.06 -1.83
CA LEU A 66 0.18 10.47 -2.99
C LEU A 66 0.80 11.54 -3.89
N ILE A 67 0.09 12.66 -4.10
CA ILE A 67 0.62 13.81 -4.85
C ILE A 67 1.78 14.47 -4.08
N ALA A 68 1.59 14.71 -2.78
CA ALA A 68 2.62 15.34 -1.93
C ALA A 68 3.90 14.51 -1.84
N ALA A 69 3.77 13.18 -1.85
CA ALA A 69 4.89 12.24 -1.85
C ALA A 69 5.72 12.28 -3.13
N GLY A 70 5.23 12.92 -4.21
CA GLY A 70 5.97 13.08 -5.45
C GLY A 70 5.70 12.01 -6.50
N ILE A 71 4.55 11.35 -6.48
CA ILE A 71 4.16 10.44 -7.59
C ILE A 71 4.14 11.24 -8.91
N ASN A 72 4.89 10.76 -9.90
CA ASN A 72 4.91 11.35 -11.23
C ASN A 72 3.60 11.03 -11.97
N LEU A 73 2.76 12.07 -12.16
CA LEU A 73 1.44 11.96 -12.78
C LEU A 73 1.48 11.89 -14.32
N GLU A 74 2.64 11.99 -14.95
CA GLU A 74 2.79 11.75 -16.39
C GLU A 74 2.75 10.25 -16.71
N ASN A 75 3.28 9.42 -15.81
CA ASN A 75 3.36 7.97 -15.95
C ASN A 75 2.39 7.23 -14.99
N SER A 76 1.62 7.96 -14.19
CA SER A 76 0.78 7.37 -13.14
C SER A 76 -0.59 8.00 -13.07
N ILE A 77 -1.60 7.16 -12.92
CA ILE A 77 -2.98 7.53 -12.72
C ILE A 77 -3.34 7.22 -11.26
N ILE A 78 -3.73 8.24 -10.50
CA ILE A 78 -4.22 8.11 -9.12
C ILE A 78 -5.72 8.37 -9.06
N TYR A 79 -6.48 7.50 -8.39
CA TYR A 79 -7.94 7.63 -8.31
C TYR A 79 -8.52 6.87 -7.12
N ALA A 80 -9.78 7.20 -6.75
CA ALA A 80 -10.56 6.39 -5.81
C ALA A 80 -11.35 5.30 -6.54
N GLN A 81 -11.31 4.08 -6.05
CA GLN A 81 -11.92 2.89 -6.66
C GLN A 81 -13.41 3.07 -6.93
N SER A 82 -14.17 3.62 -5.98
CA SER A 82 -15.61 3.86 -6.11
C SER A 82 -15.98 4.84 -7.23
N LYS A 83 -15.03 5.64 -7.70
CA LYS A 83 -15.23 6.59 -8.81
C LYS A 83 -15.11 5.94 -10.19
N VAL A 84 -14.68 4.68 -10.25
CA VAL A 84 -14.62 3.84 -11.46
C VAL A 84 -15.56 2.63 -11.24
N PRO A 85 -16.87 2.76 -11.51
CA PRO A 85 -17.87 1.72 -11.22
C PRO A 85 -17.58 0.37 -11.89
N GLN A 86 -16.77 0.40 -12.94
CA GLN A 86 -16.36 -0.79 -13.70
C GLN A 86 -15.62 -1.81 -12.84
N HIS A 87 -14.96 -1.41 -11.74
CA HIS A 87 -14.38 -2.33 -10.76
C HIS A 87 -15.43 -3.28 -10.18
N ALA A 88 -16.55 -2.73 -9.71
CA ALA A 88 -17.65 -3.53 -9.17
C ALA A 88 -18.37 -4.33 -10.26
N TYR A 89 -18.52 -3.75 -11.45
CA TYR A 89 -19.14 -4.44 -12.60
C TYR A 89 -18.32 -5.66 -13.05
N LEU A 90 -17.02 -5.50 -13.25
CA LEU A 90 -16.14 -6.60 -13.61
C LEU A 90 -16.05 -7.64 -12.49
N SER A 91 -16.03 -7.21 -11.23
CA SER A 91 -16.06 -8.12 -10.07
C SER A 91 -17.27 -9.05 -10.11
N TRP A 92 -18.45 -8.56 -10.49
CA TRP A 92 -19.63 -9.39 -10.68
C TRP A 92 -19.42 -10.45 -11.78
N ILE A 93 -18.89 -10.06 -12.93
CA ILE A 93 -18.58 -10.98 -14.04
C ILE A 93 -17.58 -12.05 -13.57
N LEU A 94 -16.46 -11.64 -12.94
CA LEU A 94 -15.42 -12.55 -12.47
C LEU A 94 -15.90 -13.48 -11.35
N SER A 95 -16.95 -13.11 -10.62
CA SER A 95 -17.58 -14.00 -9.64
C SER A 95 -18.09 -15.30 -10.28
N SER A 96 -18.51 -15.25 -11.55
CA SER A 96 -18.95 -16.44 -12.30
C SER A 96 -17.78 -17.37 -12.70
N PHE A 97 -16.54 -16.90 -12.58
CA PHE A 97 -15.31 -17.68 -12.82
C PHE A 97 -14.56 -18.02 -11.52
N SER A 98 -15.10 -17.61 -10.40
CA SER A 98 -14.52 -17.85 -9.06
C SER A 98 -15.14 -19.09 -8.42
N GLN A 99 -14.30 -19.94 -7.83
CA GLN A 99 -14.79 -21.13 -7.14
C GLN A 99 -14.97 -20.84 -5.65
N VAL A 100 -16.14 -21.18 -5.11
CA VAL A 100 -16.47 -21.01 -3.68
C VAL A 100 -15.41 -21.67 -2.78
N GLY A 101 -14.94 -22.88 -3.16
CA GLY A 101 -13.90 -23.58 -2.39
C GLY A 101 -12.55 -22.88 -2.37
N GLU A 102 -12.19 -22.09 -3.40
CA GLU A 102 -10.97 -21.26 -3.38
C GLU A 102 -11.12 -20.10 -2.41
N LEU A 103 -12.26 -19.39 -2.48
CA LEU A 103 -12.56 -18.27 -1.57
C LEU A 103 -12.59 -18.71 -0.10
N GLN A 104 -13.18 -19.89 0.19
CA GLN A 104 -13.20 -20.45 1.55
C GLN A 104 -11.80 -20.80 2.09
N ARG A 105 -10.84 -21.10 1.22
CA ARG A 105 -9.46 -21.44 1.62
C ARG A 105 -8.57 -20.21 1.81
N MET A 106 -9.03 -19.00 1.46
CA MET A 106 -8.26 -17.78 1.64
C MET A 106 -7.94 -17.54 3.12
N THR A 107 -6.65 -17.41 3.44
CA THR A 107 -6.18 -17.20 4.83
C THR A 107 -6.78 -15.93 5.42
N GLN A 108 -6.70 -14.83 4.69
CA GLN A 108 -7.26 -13.55 5.16
C GLN A 108 -8.79 -13.57 5.32
N TYR A 109 -9.52 -14.40 4.56
CA TYR A 109 -10.95 -14.59 4.80
C TYR A 109 -11.21 -15.17 6.19
N LYS A 110 -10.47 -16.21 6.56
CA LYS A 110 -10.62 -16.86 7.87
C LYS A 110 -10.31 -15.91 9.02
N GLU A 111 -9.16 -15.21 8.94
CA GLU A 111 -8.73 -14.24 9.94
C GLU A 111 -9.72 -13.08 10.12
N LYS A 112 -10.24 -12.54 9.01
CA LYS A 112 -11.21 -11.44 9.06
C LYS A 112 -12.60 -11.90 9.50
N ALA A 113 -13.04 -13.10 9.10
CA ALA A 113 -14.32 -13.65 9.51
C ALA A 113 -14.42 -13.83 11.04
N ASP A 114 -13.30 -14.20 11.68
CA ASP A 114 -13.21 -14.35 13.14
C ASP A 114 -13.34 -13.01 13.88
N THR A 115 -12.87 -11.91 13.28
CA THR A 115 -12.82 -10.58 13.92
C THR A 115 -13.98 -9.67 13.53
N LEU A 116 -14.44 -9.72 12.28
CA LEU A 116 -15.42 -8.81 11.69
C LEU A 116 -16.78 -9.49 11.41
N GLY A 117 -16.87 -10.80 11.61
CA GLY A 117 -18.03 -11.61 11.23
C GLY A 117 -18.03 -12.04 9.77
N SER A 118 -18.75 -13.12 9.47
CA SER A 118 -18.79 -13.74 8.14
C SER A 118 -19.85 -13.10 7.25
N HIS A 119 -19.64 -11.88 6.77
CA HIS A 119 -20.53 -11.28 5.78
C HIS A 119 -20.02 -11.46 4.34
N ALA A 120 -20.92 -11.34 3.35
CA ALA A 120 -20.61 -11.58 1.94
C ALA A 120 -19.44 -10.75 1.42
N GLY A 121 -19.32 -9.48 1.84
CA GLY A 121 -18.22 -8.60 1.40
C GLY A 121 -16.84 -9.14 1.78
N ILE A 122 -16.67 -9.72 3.00
CA ILE A 122 -15.40 -10.35 3.41
C ILE A 122 -15.14 -11.64 2.62
N PHE A 123 -16.19 -12.34 2.21
CA PHE A 123 -16.04 -13.55 1.40
C PHE A 123 -15.67 -13.25 -0.05
N THR A 124 -16.21 -12.18 -0.63
CA THR A 124 -16.08 -11.86 -2.06
C THR A 124 -15.02 -10.78 -2.38
N TYR A 125 -14.45 -10.07 -1.37
CA TYR A 125 -13.45 -9.04 -1.66
C TYR A 125 -12.23 -9.53 -2.47
N PRO A 126 -11.79 -10.80 -2.41
CA PRO A 126 -10.70 -11.26 -3.26
C PRO A 126 -11.03 -11.22 -4.77
N VAL A 127 -12.32 -11.37 -5.10
CA VAL A 127 -12.80 -11.22 -6.49
C VAL A 127 -12.81 -9.76 -6.91
N LEU A 128 -13.15 -8.84 -6.02
CA LEU A 128 -13.03 -7.40 -6.28
C LEU A 128 -11.56 -7.01 -6.48
N MET A 129 -10.63 -7.56 -5.69
CA MET A 129 -9.19 -7.33 -5.90
C MET A 129 -8.71 -7.89 -7.25
N ALA A 130 -9.21 -9.06 -7.67
CA ALA A 130 -8.93 -9.58 -9.01
C ALA A 130 -9.46 -8.63 -10.10
N SER A 131 -10.65 -8.07 -9.92
CA SER A 131 -11.20 -7.06 -10.82
C SER A 131 -10.33 -5.81 -10.89
N ASP A 132 -9.84 -5.32 -9.76
CA ASP A 132 -8.98 -4.12 -9.69
C ASP A 132 -7.73 -4.27 -10.56
N ILE A 133 -7.13 -5.45 -10.51
CA ILE A 133 -5.91 -5.78 -11.26
C ILE A 133 -6.21 -5.98 -12.75
N LEU A 134 -7.24 -6.76 -13.06
CA LEU A 134 -7.53 -7.21 -14.42
C LEU A 134 -8.16 -6.12 -15.29
N ILE A 135 -8.91 -5.19 -14.68
CA ILE A 135 -9.58 -4.10 -15.43
C ILE A 135 -8.58 -3.18 -16.13
N HIS A 136 -7.38 -3.05 -15.61
CA HIS A 136 -6.29 -2.28 -16.18
C HIS A 136 -5.31 -3.13 -16.99
N LYS A 137 -5.59 -4.43 -17.16
CA LYS A 137 -4.67 -5.40 -17.79
C LYS A 137 -3.27 -5.34 -17.20
N ALA A 138 -3.18 -5.23 -15.85
CA ALA A 138 -1.91 -5.11 -15.16
C ALA A 138 -1.04 -6.35 -15.37
N ASN A 139 0.23 -6.12 -15.71
CA ASN A 139 1.24 -7.18 -15.86
C ASN A 139 1.92 -7.47 -14.53
N GLU A 140 2.10 -6.43 -13.69
CA GLU A 140 2.81 -6.51 -12.42
C GLU A 140 2.00 -5.88 -11.29
N VAL A 141 2.09 -6.51 -10.12
CA VAL A 141 1.41 -6.06 -8.90
C VAL A 141 2.41 -6.02 -7.76
N PRO A 142 2.84 -4.83 -7.29
CA PRO A 142 3.72 -4.70 -6.15
C PRO A 142 2.93 -4.93 -4.86
N VAL A 143 2.99 -6.13 -4.34
CA VAL A 143 2.29 -6.55 -3.11
C VAL A 143 3.22 -7.28 -2.16
N GLY A 144 2.92 -7.18 -0.86
CA GLY A 144 3.58 -7.95 0.18
C GLY A 144 3.30 -9.46 0.07
N ASP A 145 4.05 -10.26 0.83
CA ASP A 145 3.91 -11.72 0.82
C ASP A 145 2.53 -12.20 1.27
N ASP A 146 1.88 -11.45 2.15
CA ASP A 146 0.51 -11.70 2.62
C ASP A 146 -0.55 -11.61 1.52
N GLN A 147 -0.24 -10.97 0.38
CA GLN A 147 -1.14 -10.85 -0.78
C GLN A 147 -0.86 -11.87 -1.88
N THR A 148 0.14 -12.74 -1.72
CA THR A 148 0.51 -13.73 -2.75
C THR A 148 -0.66 -14.64 -3.12
N GLN A 149 -1.44 -15.10 -2.14
CA GLN A 149 -2.60 -15.96 -2.36
C GLN A 149 -3.72 -15.26 -3.16
N HIS A 150 -3.90 -13.93 -2.97
CA HIS A 150 -4.86 -13.16 -3.76
C HIS A 150 -4.42 -13.01 -5.22
N LEU A 151 -3.11 -12.86 -5.44
CA LEU A 151 -2.58 -12.77 -6.80
C LEU A 151 -2.70 -14.12 -7.54
N GLU A 152 -2.48 -15.23 -6.86
CA GLU A 152 -2.72 -16.57 -7.39
C GLU A 152 -4.20 -16.78 -7.78
N LEU A 153 -5.12 -16.38 -6.90
CA LEU A 153 -6.56 -16.40 -7.20
C LEU A 153 -6.89 -15.55 -8.44
N THR A 154 -6.31 -14.36 -8.54
CA THR A 154 -6.48 -13.47 -9.70
C THR A 154 -6.04 -14.16 -11.00
N ARG A 155 -4.90 -14.83 -10.98
CA ARG A 155 -4.38 -15.60 -12.13
C ARG A 155 -5.33 -16.75 -12.52
N ASN A 156 -5.79 -17.52 -11.55
CA ASN A 156 -6.72 -18.64 -11.78
C ASN A 156 -8.04 -18.16 -12.40
N ILE A 157 -8.57 -17.03 -11.93
CA ILE A 157 -9.78 -16.40 -12.49
C ILE A 157 -9.53 -15.94 -13.92
N ALA A 158 -8.40 -15.27 -14.18
CA ALA A 158 -8.00 -14.80 -15.52
C ALA A 158 -7.84 -15.97 -16.50
N GLU A 159 -7.18 -17.05 -16.10
CA GLU A 159 -7.02 -18.27 -16.92
C GLU A 159 -8.37 -18.90 -17.28
N ARG A 160 -9.29 -19.05 -16.30
CA ARG A 160 -10.63 -19.58 -16.58
C ARG A 160 -11.42 -18.70 -17.52
N PHE A 161 -11.32 -17.39 -17.34
CA PHE A 161 -11.97 -16.43 -18.23
C PHE A 161 -11.41 -16.53 -19.64
N ASN A 162 -10.08 -16.51 -19.77
CA ASN A 162 -9.39 -16.60 -21.06
C ASN A 162 -9.69 -17.91 -21.80
N ASN A 163 -9.79 -19.04 -21.09
CA ASN A 163 -10.14 -20.33 -21.69
C ASN A 163 -11.54 -20.34 -22.32
N ASN A 164 -12.47 -19.51 -21.83
CA ASN A 164 -13.82 -19.42 -22.35
C ASN A 164 -13.98 -18.37 -23.46
N TYR A 165 -13.23 -17.25 -23.38
CA TYR A 165 -13.47 -16.06 -24.20
C TYR A 165 -12.24 -15.59 -25.00
N GLY A 166 -11.14 -16.36 -24.99
CA GLY A 166 -9.88 -15.98 -25.60
C GLY A 166 -8.96 -15.18 -24.67
N GLU A 167 -7.74 -14.91 -25.10
CA GLU A 167 -6.70 -14.22 -24.31
C GLU A 167 -7.01 -12.72 -24.15
N ILE A 168 -7.83 -12.40 -23.16
CA ILE A 168 -8.27 -11.03 -22.84
C ILE A 168 -7.46 -10.42 -21.71
N PHE A 169 -7.22 -11.20 -20.65
CA PHE A 169 -6.49 -10.74 -19.46
C PHE A 169 -5.07 -11.29 -19.44
N PRO A 170 -4.05 -10.45 -19.16
CA PRO A 170 -2.73 -10.95 -18.83
C PRO A 170 -2.77 -11.75 -17.52
N LEU A 171 -1.80 -12.62 -17.32
CA LEU A 171 -1.61 -13.31 -16.05
C LEU A 171 -0.64 -12.47 -15.20
N PRO A 172 -1.14 -11.69 -14.23
CA PRO A 172 -0.30 -10.76 -13.49
C PRO A 172 0.74 -11.49 -12.64
N ILE A 173 1.92 -10.90 -12.52
CA ILE A 173 2.99 -11.40 -11.66
C ILE A 173 3.22 -10.47 -10.48
N LYS A 174 3.72 -11.02 -9.39
CA LYS A 174 4.20 -10.23 -8.27
C LYS A 174 5.43 -9.43 -8.72
N SER A 175 5.38 -8.11 -8.54
CA SER A 175 6.54 -7.27 -8.85
C SER A 175 7.71 -7.64 -7.94
N SER A 176 8.90 -7.74 -8.54
CA SER A 176 10.16 -7.97 -7.82
C SER A 176 10.73 -6.70 -7.16
N GLY A 177 9.93 -5.62 -7.09
CA GLY A 177 10.32 -4.37 -6.43
C GLY A 177 10.77 -4.62 -4.98
N LYS A 178 11.63 -3.76 -4.46
CA LYS A 178 12.06 -3.85 -3.06
C LYS A 178 10.83 -4.00 -2.18
N SER A 179 10.68 -5.13 -1.53
CA SER A 179 9.62 -5.34 -0.54
C SER A 179 9.78 -4.22 0.48
N GLY A 180 8.76 -3.38 0.63
CA GLY A 180 8.81 -2.33 1.63
C GLY A 180 9.08 -2.95 3.00
N ALA A 181 9.96 -2.33 3.78
CA ALA A 181 10.32 -2.83 5.10
C ALA A 181 9.06 -3.02 5.96
N ARG A 182 8.95 -4.18 6.60
CA ARG A 182 7.90 -4.44 7.59
C ARG A 182 8.29 -3.78 8.90
N LEU A 183 7.94 -2.52 9.07
CA LEU A 183 8.29 -1.78 10.28
C LEU A 183 7.51 -2.26 11.50
N MET A 184 8.23 -2.35 12.62
CA MET A 184 7.66 -2.74 13.90
C MET A 184 7.40 -1.49 14.77
N SER A 185 6.54 -1.62 15.80
CA SER A 185 6.29 -0.55 16.76
C SER A 185 7.59 -0.16 17.49
N LEU A 186 7.82 1.13 17.69
CA LEU A 186 8.98 1.62 18.44
C LEU A 186 8.95 1.22 19.92
N LYS A 187 7.77 0.88 20.46
CA LYS A 187 7.57 0.48 21.86
C LYS A 187 7.44 -1.04 22.03
N HIS A 188 6.92 -1.70 21.01
CA HIS A 188 6.68 -3.14 20.97
C HIS A 188 7.29 -3.74 19.71
N PRO A 189 8.63 -3.93 19.67
CA PRO A 189 9.32 -4.38 18.44
C PRO A 189 8.99 -5.82 18.01
N ASP A 190 8.17 -6.52 18.77
CA ASP A 190 7.54 -7.80 18.43
C ASP A 190 6.22 -7.63 17.65
N LYS A 191 5.63 -6.41 17.63
CA LYS A 191 4.37 -6.10 16.96
C LYS A 191 4.60 -5.18 15.78
N LYS A 192 3.89 -5.44 14.68
CA LYS A 192 3.92 -4.54 13.51
C LYS A 192 3.44 -3.14 13.90
N MET A 193 4.11 -2.11 13.37
CA MET A 193 3.63 -0.73 13.46
C MET A 193 2.23 -0.65 12.85
N SER A 194 1.24 -0.25 13.64
CA SER A 194 -0.15 -0.25 13.22
C SER A 194 -0.90 0.95 13.79
N LYS A 195 -1.98 1.32 13.11
CA LYS A 195 -2.87 2.43 13.48
C LYS A 195 -3.72 2.13 14.71
N SER A 196 -4.00 0.86 14.98
CA SER A 196 -4.85 0.37 16.05
C SER A 196 -4.10 0.10 17.36
N SER A 197 -2.81 0.48 17.44
CA SER A 197 -2.09 0.32 18.71
C SER A 197 -2.53 1.42 19.68
N ASP A 198 -2.92 1.04 20.87
CA ASP A 198 -3.23 1.97 21.99
C ASP A 198 -2.01 2.81 22.39
N ASP A 199 -0.83 2.49 21.87
CA ASP A 199 0.42 3.19 22.10
C ASP A 199 0.78 4.13 20.95
N ILE A 200 0.31 5.36 21.05
CA ILE A 200 0.61 6.46 20.12
C ILE A 200 2.13 6.70 19.99
N ASN A 201 2.91 6.40 21.03
CA ASN A 201 4.37 6.60 21.01
C ASN A 201 5.12 5.48 20.27
N GLY A 202 4.47 4.37 19.99
CA GLY A 202 5.03 3.27 19.20
C GLY A 202 4.93 3.45 17.70
N THR A 203 4.17 4.45 17.24
CA THR A 203 3.86 4.68 15.82
C THR A 203 4.28 6.09 15.41
N ILE A 204 5.02 6.21 14.30
CA ILE A 204 5.33 7.48 13.66
C ILE A 204 4.25 7.74 12.60
N TYR A 205 3.53 8.84 12.75
CA TYR A 205 2.54 9.28 11.79
C TYR A 205 3.17 10.28 10.79
N PHE A 206 2.58 10.32 9.61
CA PHE A 206 3.01 11.22 8.54
C PHE A 206 2.98 12.70 8.95
N ASP A 207 2.00 13.09 9.76
CA ASP A 207 1.77 14.45 10.26
C ASP A 207 2.43 14.75 11.61
N ASP A 208 3.28 13.85 12.12
CA ASP A 208 4.10 14.15 13.32
C ASP A 208 5.13 15.24 12.99
N ASP A 209 5.24 16.24 13.87
CA ASP A 209 6.30 17.25 13.77
C ASP A 209 7.67 16.70 14.18
N LYS A 210 8.73 17.46 13.89
CA LYS A 210 10.10 17.06 14.19
C LYS A 210 10.30 16.71 15.66
N ASP A 211 9.77 17.52 16.59
CA ASP A 211 9.97 17.32 18.01
C ASP A 211 9.27 16.04 18.49
N THR A 212 8.09 15.77 17.96
CA THR A 212 7.34 14.53 18.23
C THR A 212 8.09 13.31 17.70
N ILE A 213 8.59 13.36 16.45
CA ILE A 213 9.40 12.29 15.84
C ILE A 213 10.63 12.02 16.72
N MET A 214 11.41 13.04 17.04
CA MET A 214 12.62 12.91 17.86
C MET A 214 12.32 12.32 19.24
N LYS A 215 11.25 12.77 19.89
CA LYS A 215 10.81 12.25 21.19
C LYS A 215 10.42 10.76 21.12
N LYS A 216 9.69 10.36 20.07
CA LYS A 216 9.30 8.96 19.87
C LYS A 216 10.54 8.07 19.66
N PHE A 217 11.50 8.47 18.81
CA PHE A 217 12.74 7.72 18.61
C PHE A 217 13.61 7.67 19.86
N LYS A 218 13.81 8.78 20.56
CA LYS A 218 14.55 8.81 21.82
C LYS A 218 14.01 7.80 22.83
N SER A 219 12.70 7.64 22.88
CA SER A 219 12.01 6.75 23.81
C SER A 219 11.76 5.34 23.26
N SER A 220 12.25 4.99 22.07
CA SER A 220 12.08 3.65 21.46
C SER A 220 12.75 2.57 22.32
N VAL A 221 12.14 1.39 22.33
CA VAL A 221 12.66 0.25 23.09
C VAL A 221 13.80 -0.42 22.32
N THR A 222 14.89 -0.66 23.03
CA THR A 222 16.08 -1.38 22.52
C THR A 222 16.53 -2.38 23.58
N ASP A 223 17.35 -3.34 23.17
CA ASP A 223 18.00 -4.28 24.09
C ASP A 223 19.04 -3.59 25.02
N SER A 224 19.64 -4.37 25.91
CA SER A 224 20.65 -3.88 26.89
C SER A 224 22.09 -3.96 26.38
N SER A 225 22.33 -4.44 25.15
CA SER A 225 23.68 -4.46 24.57
C SER A 225 24.03 -3.08 23.99
N GLU A 226 25.31 -2.83 23.73
CA GLU A 226 25.76 -1.50 23.28
C GLU A 226 26.12 -1.44 21.79
N ASN A 227 26.09 -2.57 21.06
CA ASN A 227 26.49 -2.63 19.67
C ASN A 227 25.28 -2.56 18.72
N ILE A 228 25.37 -1.74 17.68
CA ILE A 228 24.38 -1.60 16.63
C ILE A 228 24.63 -2.71 15.60
N GLN A 229 23.81 -3.75 15.68
CA GLN A 229 23.90 -4.94 14.84
C GLN A 229 22.50 -5.45 14.54
N TYR A 230 22.28 -5.92 13.32
CA TYR A 230 21.00 -6.47 12.88
C TYR A 230 20.82 -7.91 13.36
N ASP A 231 19.84 -8.14 14.22
CA ASP A 231 19.46 -9.45 14.74
C ASP A 231 17.98 -9.44 15.11
N LEU A 232 17.16 -10.14 14.36
CA LEU A 232 15.71 -10.20 14.53
C LEU A 232 15.28 -11.03 15.77
N ILE A 233 16.17 -11.79 16.37
CA ILE A 233 15.89 -12.62 17.56
C ILE A 233 16.24 -11.85 18.82
N GLU A 234 17.50 -11.45 18.93
CA GLU A 234 18.06 -10.87 20.18
C GLU A 234 17.94 -9.34 20.22
N LYS A 235 17.90 -8.66 19.05
CA LYS A 235 17.99 -7.21 18.94
C LYS A 235 16.84 -6.59 18.15
N LYS A 236 15.61 -7.04 18.38
CA LYS A 236 14.42 -6.63 17.60
C LYS A 236 14.25 -5.12 17.51
N GLY A 237 14.48 -4.38 18.61
CA GLY A 237 14.34 -2.92 18.64
C GLY A 237 15.38 -2.22 17.79
N ILE A 238 16.65 -2.59 17.91
CA ILE A 238 17.74 -2.04 17.09
C ILE A 238 17.58 -2.44 15.63
N SER A 239 17.22 -3.69 15.35
CA SER A 239 16.97 -4.16 13.97
C SER A 239 15.85 -3.36 13.29
N ASN A 240 14.77 -3.03 14.01
CA ASN A 240 13.72 -2.16 13.49
C ASN A 240 14.21 -0.74 13.19
N LEU A 241 15.10 -0.18 14.01
CA LEU A 241 15.71 1.14 13.74
C LEU A 241 16.66 1.08 12.53
N ILE A 242 17.41 -0.03 12.37
CA ILE A 242 18.24 -0.28 11.19
C ILE A 242 17.37 -0.37 9.93
N ASP A 243 16.26 -1.11 9.98
CA ASP A 243 15.29 -1.22 8.87
C ASP A 243 14.74 0.16 8.46
N ILE A 244 14.39 1.00 9.44
CA ILE A 244 13.89 2.37 9.18
C ILE A 244 14.98 3.22 8.52
N TYR A 245 16.18 3.27 9.10
CA TYR A 245 17.28 4.08 8.57
C TYR A 245 17.70 3.62 7.17
N ALA A 246 17.88 2.31 6.98
CA ALA A 246 18.24 1.71 5.71
C ALA A 246 17.18 2.00 4.62
N SER A 247 15.89 1.86 4.97
CA SER A 247 14.78 2.11 4.04
C SER A 247 14.65 3.58 3.63
N ILE A 248 14.97 4.54 4.52
CA ILE A 248 14.91 5.97 4.20
C ILE A 248 16.07 6.39 3.32
N ASN A 249 17.28 5.94 3.66
CA ASN A 249 18.52 6.39 3.02
C ASN A 249 18.92 5.51 1.82
N ASP A 250 18.14 4.48 1.49
CA ASP A 250 18.40 3.52 0.39
C ASP A 250 19.80 2.85 0.50
N VAL A 251 20.19 2.50 1.73
CA VAL A 251 21.46 1.81 2.06
C VAL A 251 21.19 0.40 2.58
N SER A 252 22.21 -0.46 2.59
CA SER A 252 22.10 -1.81 3.15
C SER A 252 22.23 -1.82 4.69
N HIS A 253 21.79 -2.89 5.33
CA HIS A 253 21.93 -3.05 6.78
C HIS A 253 23.41 -3.04 7.19
N GLU A 254 24.28 -3.67 6.39
CA GLU A 254 25.74 -3.71 6.63
C GLU A 254 26.35 -2.31 6.58
N GLU A 255 25.87 -1.45 5.69
CA GLU A 255 26.32 -0.04 5.61
C GLU A 255 25.87 0.74 6.85
N VAL A 256 24.65 0.51 7.36
CA VAL A 256 24.18 1.13 8.61
C VAL A 256 25.04 0.66 9.78
N GLU A 257 25.27 -0.64 9.94
CA GLU A 257 26.11 -1.21 11.00
C GLU A 257 27.55 -0.64 10.96
N LYS A 258 28.12 -0.52 9.76
CA LYS A 258 29.45 0.05 9.57
C LYS A 258 29.49 1.53 9.94
N THR A 259 28.50 2.30 9.54
CA THR A 259 28.41 3.74 9.79
C THR A 259 28.31 4.02 11.29
N PHE A 260 27.51 3.23 12.02
CA PHE A 260 27.26 3.44 13.43
C PHE A 260 28.01 2.48 14.36
N LYS A 261 29.08 1.82 13.86
CA LYS A 261 29.85 0.81 14.60
C LYS A 261 30.32 1.25 15.98
N ASN A 262 30.68 2.54 16.11
CA ASN A 262 31.23 3.12 17.33
C ASN A 262 30.24 4.05 18.06
N SER A 263 29.01 4.14 17.57
CA SER A 263 27.98 5.00 18.16
C SER A 263 27.23 4.31 19.29
N GLN A 264 26.81 5.09 20.28
CA GLN A 264 25.90 4.62 21.32
C GLN A 264 24.47 4.54 20.80
N TYR A 265 23.61 3.73 21.42
CA TYR A 265 22.20 3.63 21.05
C TYR A 265 21.45 4.96 21.07
N GLY A 266 21.79 5.86 22.01
CA GLY A 266 21.21 7.21 22.07
C GLY A 266 21.50 8.02 20.81
N GLU A 267 22.76 8.02 20.34
CA GLU A 267 23.20 8.71 19.12
C GLU A 267 22.50 8.11 17.89
N PHE A 268 22.45 6.79 17.78
CA PHE A 268 21.80 6.11 16.67
C PHE A 268 20.29 6.41 16.63
N LYS A 269 19.57 6.37 17.75
CA LYS A 269 18.16 6.75 17.84
C LYS A 269 17.92 8.17 17.33
N MET A 270 18.79 9.10 17.71
CA MET A 270 18.68 10.49 17.25
C MET A 270 18.94 10.61 15.75
N ALA A 271 19.97 9.94 15.22
CA ALA A 271 20.26 9.93 13.79
C ALA A 271 19.10 9.34 12.95
N VAL A 272 18.47 8.25 13.43
CA VAL A 272 17.27 7.70 12.78
C VAL A 272 16.10 8.70 12.81
N GLY A 273 15.87 9.35 13.96
CA GLY A 273 14.83 10.38 14.12
C GLY A 273 15.04 11.57 13.19
N GLU A 274 16.28 12.06 13.07
CA GLU A 274 16.64 13.13 12.16
C GLU A 274 16.41 12.74 10.71
N SER A 275 16.88 11.58 10.29
CA SER A 275 16.67 11.06 8.93
C SER A 275 15.17 10.91 8.58
N VAL A 276 14.35 10.40 9.50
CA VAL A 276 12.88 10.32 9.32
C VAL A 276 12.26 11.71 9.21
N SER A 277 12.66 12.64 10.07
CA SER A 277 12.14 14.00 10.07
C SER A 277 12.49 14.74 8.77
N GLU A 278 13.75 14.65 8.33
CA GLU A 278 14.22 15.25 7.06
C GLU A 278 13.48 14.69 5.86
N TYR A 279 13.17 13.40 5.88
CA TYR A 279 12.42 12.74 4.82
C TYR A 279 10.93 13.14 4.78
N LEU A 280 10.26 13.20 5.94
CA LEU A 280 8.81 13.47 6.00
C LEU A 280 8.47 14.95 5.92
N THR A 281 9.34 15.86 6.41
CA THR A 281 9.04 17.30 6.48
C THR A 281 8.69 17.92 5.12
N PRO A 282 9.44 17.70 4.03
CA PRO A 282 9.09 18.26 2.72
C PRO A 282 7.74 17.77 2.20
N ILE A 283 7.44 16.49 2.44
CA ILE A 283 6.19 15.85 2.02
C ILE A 283 5.01 16.45 2.79
N ASN A 284 5.18 16.65 4.10
CA ASN A 284 4.16 17.25 4.95
C ASN A 284 3.90 18.72 4.57
N LEU A 285 4.96 19.50 4.31
CA LEU A 285 4.81 20.87 3.82
C LEU A 285 4.04 20.92 2.50
N LYS A 286 4.36 20.05 1.55
CA LYS A 286 3.64 19.97 0.28
C LYS A 286 2.18 19.53 0.47
N PHE A 287 1.92 18.59 1.39
CA PHE A 287 0.56 18.16 1.72
C PHE A 287 -0.28 19.34 2.26
N ILE A 288 0.28 20.16 3.16
CA ILE A 288 -0.40 21.36 3.71
C ILE A 288 -0.62 22.42 2.61
N GLU A 289 0.32 22.57 1.69
CA GLU A 289 0.17 23.46 0.53
C GLU A 289 -1.00 23.01 -0.35
N LEU A 290 -1.10 21.70 -0.65
CA LEU A 290 -2.18 21.11 -1.43
C LEU A 290 -3.56 21.20 -0.76
N GLU A 291 -3.63 21.39 0.58
CA GLU A 291 -4.90 21.69 1.25
C GLU A 291 -5.48 23.05 0.87
N LYS A 292 -4.64 24.01 0.48
CA LYS A 292 -5.03 25.35 0.04
C LYS A 292 -5.29 25.42 -1.46
N GLU A 293 -4.78 24.46 -2.21
CA GLU A 293 -4.95 24.36 -3.65
C GLU A 293 -6.19 23.53 -4.01
N ASN A 294 -6.83 23.88 -5.11
CA ASN A 294 -7.91 23.06 -5.66
C ASN A 294 -7.34 21.91 -6.50
N ILE A 295 -7.02 20.78 -5.86
CA ILE A 295 -6.50 19.58 -6.55
C ILE A 295 -7.59 18.83 -7.35
N SER A 296 -8.83 19.31 -7.32
CA SER A 296 -9.96 18.62 -7.98
C SER A 296 -9.74 18.44 -9.49
N GLU A 297 -9.08 19.38 -10.16
CA GLU A 297 -8.78 19.27 -11.59
C GLU A 297 -7.80 18.13 -11.88
N ILE A 298 -6.76 18.01 -11.06
CA ILE A 298 -5.79 16.92 -11.16
C ILE A 298 -6.47 15.58 -10.95
N ILE A 299 -7.26 15.46 -9.88
CA ILE A 299 -7.99 14.23 -9.55
C ILE A 299 -9.01 13.89 -10.64
N ASN A 300 -9.76 14.87 -11.16
CA ASN A 300 -10.76 14.66 -12.20
C ASN A 300 -10.13 14.22 -13.52
N ARG A 301 -8.99 14.78 -13.92
CA ARG A 301 -8.25 14.35 -15.12
C ARG A 301 -7.80 12.89 -14.98
N ASN A 302 -7.19 12.53 -13.87
CA ASN A 302 -6.77 11.16 -13.57
C ASN A 302 -7.97 10.20 -13.57
N LEU A 303 -9.10 10.62 -12.98
CA LEU A 303 -10.32 9.83 -12.96
C LEU A 303 -10.89 9.59 -14.36
N GLN A 304 -10.96 10.61 -15.20
CA GLN A 304 -11.42 10.48 -16.59
C GLN A 304 -10.54 9.49 -17.38
N GLU A 305 -9.24 9.56 -17.20
CA GLU A 305 -8.32 8.63 -17.82
C GLU A 305 -8.52 7.18 -17.32
N ALA A 306 -8.63 6.98 -15.99
CA ALA A 306 -8.91 5.67 -15.41
C ALA A 306 -10.24 5.08 -15.94
N GLN A 307 -11.30 5.89 -16.01
CA GLN A 307 -12.60 5.48 -16.52
C GLN A 307 -12.53 5.11 -18.01
N SER A 308 -11.90 5.94 -18.84
CA SER A 308 -11.76 5.71 -20.26
C SER A 308 -11.04 4.38 -20.54
N LEU A 309 -9.93 4.13 -19.88
CA LEU A 309 -9.16 2.89 -20.05
C LEU A 309 -9.94 1.66 -19.56
N SER A 310 -10.69 1.77 -18.46
CA SER A 310 -11.52 0.69 -17.94
C SER A 310 -12.68 0.33 -18.89
N LEU A 311 -13.30 1.32 -19.53
CA LEU A 311 -14.38 1.12 -20.49
C LEU A 311 -13.90 0.40 -21.75
N ILE A 312 -12.74 0.74 -22.27
CA ILE A 312 -12.13 0.07 -23.43
C ILE A 312 -11.99 -1.43 -23.15
N HIS A 313 -11.46 -1.79 -21.98
CA HIS A 313 -11.20 -3.18 -21.62
C HIS A 313 -12.47 -4.01 -21.37
N ILE A 314 -13.55 -3.41 -20.84
CA ILE A 314 -14.82 -4.12 -20.60
C ILE A 314 -15.62 -4.28 -21.89
N SER A 315 -15.56 -3.32 -22.79
CA SER A 315 -16.36 -3.36 -24.02
C SER A 315 -15.79 -4.29 -25.11
N GLU A 316 -14.49 -4.60 -25.07
CA GLU A 316 -13.86 -5.49 -26.05
C GLU A 316 -14.41 -6.92 -26.04
N PRO A 317 -14.55 -7.60 -24.88
CA PRO A 317 -15.07 -8.98 -24.84
C PRO A 317 -16.50 -9.10 -25.36
N THR A 318 -17.35 -8.11 -25.05
CA THR A 318 -18.75 -8.10 -25.46
C THR A 318 -18.94 -7.78 -26.94
N ARG A 319 -18.03 -6.98 -27.54
CA ARG A 319 -18.06 -6.65 -28.97
C ARG A 319 -17.55 -7.77 -29.88
N GLN A 320 -16.53 -8.51 -29.44
CA GLN A 320 -15.94 -9.59 -30.28
C GLN A 320 -16.81 -10.84 -30.33
N GLN A 321 -17.71 -11.06 -29.39
CA GLN A 321 -18.54 -12.27 -29.30
C GLN A 321 -20.04 -12.03 -29.51
N GLY A 322 -20.47 -10.82 -29.84
CA GLY A 322 -21.88 -10.56 -30.18
C GLY A 322 -22.86 -10.72 -29.03
N ILE A 323 -22.44 -10.49 -27.77
CA ILE A 323 -23.31 -10.49 -26.58
C ILE A 323 -23.70 -9.07 -26.24
#